data_560f41f93b6802d7f7c0184c90e0ec3a
#
_entry.id   560f41f93b6802d7f7c0184c90e0ec3a
#
_cell.length_a   1.000
_cell.length_b   1.000
_cell.length_c   1.000
_cell.angle_alpha   90.00
_cell.angle_beta   90.00
_cell.angle_gamma   90.00
#
_symmetry.space_group_name_H-M   'P 1'
#
loop_
_entity.id
_entity.type
_entity.pdbx_description
1 polymer ?
#
loop_
_entity_poly.entity_id
_entity_poly.type
_entity_poly.pdbx_seq_one_letter_code
_entity_poly.pdbx_strand_id
1 'polypeptide(L)'
;MTKEKIVPDTSVLISGILTDLIEKKEIGEAEIIIPEFAVEELRAQASKGREIGFKGLEEMKKLRTLYANITMTKSGRRQTFEEIQLAKSGRIDALIIDVAREHDATIYTSDYVQYMFAEAEGVKSRYFKPYEKKSSTTLSDMMTPDTMSLHLKEGTVPVAKRGMPGKFELVRLSEERMTAEQLETIIKEIMDAARYEDDSFVEVGGYTASVVQLGNMRIAIARPPFSDGVEVTVVRPIAKLTLDEYKLSDKLKQRLSKRVDGILVAGPPGSGKSTFAASIAEFFESQGKIVKTMESPRDLQVKPEITQYAKLKGTFENTADMLLLVRPDYTVYDEVRKTSDFEIFADMRLAGIGMLGVVHATEPIDAIQRFIGRVELGMIPHIIDTIIYIKEGRVEKVYVLSLVVRTPTGMTEADLARPVVEVKSFETNALEYEIYTYGEENVIIPVTAGKGESALSKLAKKQILAEVRRFDHSAVVEIAGENKAIVRVENDVIPRIIGKGGENIKALEERLGISIEISPKVATLGKAVDFHNEETGAYIVFTVEAKPGKIVNFYVDDEYLFSATLGKNSQIKVAKDSEMGKEVLRAVIGDRLKVFV
;
A
#
# COMPACT_ATOMS: atom_id res chain seq x y z
N MET A 1 67.73 -2.92 10.39
CA MET A 1 66.45 -2.86 11.12
C MET A 1 65.66 -4.07 10.66
N THR A 2 65.14 -4.86 11.58
CA THR A 2 64.25 -5.98 11.26
C THR A 2 62.93 -5.39 10.69
N LYS A 3 62.54 -5.82 9.47
CA LYS A 3 61.24 -5.40 8.89
C LYS A 3 60.11 -5.76 9.86
N GLU A 4 59.20 -4.83 10.05
CA GLU A 4 57.98 -5.11 10.82
C GLU A 4 57.14 -6.16 10.09
N LYS A 5 56.72 -7.22 10.83
CA LYS A 5 55.85 -8.25 10.26
C LYS A 5 54.43 -8.02 10.74
N ILE A 6 53.50 -7.91 9.83
CA ILE A 6 52.12 -7.59 10.09
C ILE A 6 51.19 -8.68 9.51
N VAL A 7 50.29 -9.21 10.32
CA VAL A 7 49.22 -10.09 9.88
C VAL A 7 47.90 -9.31 10.01
N PRO A 8 47.33 -8.86 8.88
CA PRO A 8 46.06 -8.14 8.91
C PRO A 8 44.89 -9.12 9.01
N ASP A 9 43.95 -8.78 9.86
CA ASP A 9 42.63 -9.37 9.85
C ASP A 9 41.80 -8.88 8.66
N THR A 10 40.77 -9.61 8.29
CA THR A 10 39.83 -9.25 7.21
C THR A 10 39.23 -7.85 7.43
N SER A 11 38.94 -7.46 8.67
CA SER A 11 38.40 -6.16 9.04
C SER A 11 39.31 -4.97 8.65
N VAL A 12 40.61 -5.15 8.83
CA VAL A 12 41.65 -4.13 8.48
C VAL A 12 41.83 -4.02 6.97
N LEU A 13 41.76 -5.15 6.26
CA LEU A 13 41.80 -5.15 4.78
C LEU A 13 40.57 -4.47 4.16
N ILE A 14 39.39 -4.71 4.73
CA ILE A 14 38.13 -4.11 4.25
C ILE A 14 38.11 -2.59 4.47
N SER A 15 38.65 -2.12 5.59
CA SER A 15 38.65 -0.70 5.95
C SER A 15 39.75 0.12 5.28
N GLY A 16 40.76 -0.52 4.66
CA GLY A 16 41.87 0.18 4.00
C GLY A 16 42.87 0.83 4.97
N ILE A 17 42.86 0.41 6.23
CA ILE A 17 43.71 0.97 7.30
C ILE A 17 45.21 0.82 6.96
N LEU A 18 45.63 -0.24 6.32
CA LEU A 18 47.03 -0.44 5.98
C LEU A 18 47.53 0.63 4.97
N THR A 19 46.76 0.89 3.94
CA THR A 19 47.06 1.97 2.98
C THR A 19 47.14 3.32 3.73
N ASP A 20 46.18 3.64 4.58
CA ASP A 20 46.16 4.89 5.34
C ASP A 20 47.39 5.04 6.28
N LEU A 21 47.83 3.96 6.94
CA LEU A 21 49.01 3.97 7.81
C LEU A 21 50.33 4.12 7.02
N ILE A 22 50.41 3.53 5.83
CA ILE A 22 51.59 3.67 4.94
C ILE A 22 51.67 5.11 4.41
N GLU A 23 50.58 5.69 3.99
CA GLU A 23 50.49 7.07 3.50
C GLU A 23 50.82 8.09 4.60
N LYS A 24 50.39 7.83 5.83
CA LYS A 24 50.73 8.64 7.00
C LYS A 24 52.16 8.40 7.50
N LYS A 25 52.95 7.51 6.87
CA LYS A 25 54.29 7.11 7.24
C LYS A 25 54.40 6.49 8.65
N GLU A 26 53.30 5.96 9.18
CA GLU A 26 53.30 5.21 10.43
C GLU A 26 53.86 3.79 10.25
N ILE A 27 53.71 3.22 9.06
CA ILE A 27 54.35 1.98 8.62
C ILE A 27 55.43 2.34 7.63
N GLY A 28 56.68 1.97 7.94
CA GLY A 28 57.82 2.15 7.06
C GLY A 28 58.05 0.93 6.15
N GLU A 29 59.21 0.24 6.28
CA GLU A 29 59.43 -1.04 5.63
C GLU A 29 58.74 -2.17 6.43
N ALA A 30 57.80 -2.89 5.79
CA ALA A 30 57.07 -3.98 6.44
C ALA A 30 56.88 -5.19 5.53
N GLU A 31 56.75 -6.35 6.15
CA GLU A 31 56.27 -7.57 5.54
C GLU A 31 54.83 -7.81 5.97
N ILE A 32 53.88 -7.70 5.03
CA ILE A 32 52.47 -7.97 5.27
C ILE A 32 52.19 -9.43 4.90
N ILE A 33 51.84 -10.23 5.88
CA ILE A 33 51.57 -11.65 5.75
C ILE A 33 50.07 -11.83 5.70
N ILE A 34 49.51 -12.05 4.52
CA ILE A 34 48.08 -12.22 4.30
C ILE A 34 47.69 -13.67 4.58
N PRO A 35 46.80 -13.94 5.54
CA PRO A 35 46.27 -15.30 5.78
C PRO A 35 45.48 -15.79 4.55
N GLU A 36 45.75 -17.04 4.08
CA GLU A 36 45.10 -17.58 2.88
C GLU A 36 43.57 -17.59 3.01
N PHE A 37 43.03 -17.90 4.20
CA PHE A 37 41.60 -17.90 4.45
C PHE A 37 40.96 -16.49 4.37
N ALA A 38 41.68 -15.43 4.75
CA ALA A 38 41.18 -14.04 4.60
C ALA A 38 40.96 -13.70 3.14
N VAL A 39 41.87 -14.18 2.25
CA VAL A 39 41.69 -14.03 0.81
C VAL A 39 40.47 -14.80 0.30
N GLU A 40 40.27 -16.03 0.79
CA GLU A 40 39.12 -16.86 0.41
C GLU A 40 37.79 -16.24 0.90
N GLU A 41 37.77 -15.69 2.10
CA GLU A 41 36.61 -14.98 2.62
C GLU A 41 36.25 -13.76 1.77
N LEU A 42 37.23 -12.89 1.47
CA LEU A 42 37.04 -11.72 0.60
C LEU A 42 36.53 -12.11 -0.80
N ARG A 43 37.10 -13.19 -1.38
CA ARG A 43 36.62 -13.72 -2.66
C ARG A 43 35.20 -14.24 -2.58
N ALA A 44 34.85 -14.96 -1.52
CA ALA A 44 33.48 -15.47 -1.31
C ALA A 44 32.47 -14.32 -1.14
N GLN A 45 32.85 -13.25 -0.43
CA GLN A 45 32.01 -12.05 -0.31
C GLN A 45 31.85 -11.32 -1.65
N ALA A 46 32.93 -11.16 -2.39
CA ALA A 46 32.92 -10.52 -3.72
C ALA A 46 32.10 -11.32 -4.74
N SER A 47 32.21 -12.67 -4.73
CA SER A 47 31.41 -13.55 -5.61
C SER A 47 29.89 -13.49 -5.30
N LYS A 48 29.52 -13.13 -4.08
CA LYS A 48 28.13 -12.85 -3.69
C LYS A 48 27.69 -11.40 -4.02
N GLY A 49 28.54 -10.64 -4.73
CA GLY A 49 28.27 -9.24 -5.06
C GLY A 49 28.33 -8.28 -3.88
N ARG A 50 28.93 -8.66 -2.77
CA ARG A 50 29.04 -7.82 -1.57
C ARG A 50 30.21 -6.84 -1.69
N GLU A 51 29.96 -5.56 -1.43
CA GLU A 51 30.95 -4.48 -1.52
C GLU A 51 32.19 -4.72 -0.66
N ILE A 52 32.02 -5.27 0.55
CA ILE A 52 33.12 -5.57 1.46
C ILE A 52 34.18 -6.49 0.85
N GLY A 53 33.78 -7.47 0.05
CA GLY A 53 34.70 -8.37 -0.64
C GLY A 53 35.55 -7.62 -1.68
N PHE A 54 34.94 -6.73 -2.46
CA PHE A 54 35.65 -5.94 -3.45
C PHE A 54 36.64 -4.97 -2.80
N LYS A 55 36.23 -4.26 -1.73
CA LYS A 55 37.11 -3.34 -1.00
C LYS A 55 38.35 -4.03 -0.46
N GLY A 56 38.21 -5.19 0.19
CA GLY A 56 39.36 -5.93 0.70
C GLY A 56 40.30 -6.42 -0.39
N LEU A 57 39.77 -6.83 -1.57
CA LEU A 57 40.59 -7.22 -2.71
C LEU A 57 41.27 -6.02 -3.37
N GLU A 58 40.65 -4.86 -3.43
CA GLU A 58 41.23 -3.60 -3.91
C GLU A 58 42.36 -3.13 -3.00
N GLU A 59 42.17 -3.21 -1.67
CA GLU A 59 43.23 -2.90 -0.71
C GLU A 59 44.47 -3.77 -0.92
N MET A 60 44.28 -5.09 -1.07
CA MET A 60 45.35 -6.02 -1.36
C MET A 60 46.06 -5.68 -2.70
N LYS A 61 45.29 -5.25 -3.72
CA LYS A 61 45.88 -4.80 -5.01
C LYS A 61 46.71 -3.55 -4.82
N LYS A 62 46.24 -2.56 -4.07
CA LYS A 62 47.00 -1.32 -3.77
C LYS A 62 48.29 -1.62 -3.05
N LEU A 63 48.24 -2.40 -1.96
CA LEU A 63 49.41 -2.81 -1.19
C LEU A 63 50.46 -3.49 -2.04
N ARG A 64 50.07 -4.29 -3.04
CA ARG A 64 50.99 -5.00 -3.92
C ARG A 64 51.57 -4.14 -5.01
N THR A 65 50.86 -3.13 -5.51
CA THR A 65 51.24 -2.41 -6.72
C THR A 65 51.81 -1.03 -6.47
N LEU A 66 51.41 -0.37 -5.39
CA LEU A 66 51.73 1.05 -5.17
C LEU A 66 52.91 1.27 -4.21
N TYR A 67 53.26 0.32 -3.35
CA TYR A 67 54.25 0.52 -2.27
C TYR A 67 55.43 -0.40 -2.41
N ALA A 68 56.55 0.12 -2.92
CA ALA A 68 57.79 -0.64 -3.13
C ALA A 68 58.50 -1.04 -1.84
N ASN A 69 58.24 -0.38 -0.73
CA ASN A 69 58.78 -0.67 0.61
C ASN A 69 57.98 -1.74 1.38
N ILE A 70 56.87 -2.24 0.82
CA ILE A 70 56.03 -3.27 1.41
C ILE A 70 56.26 -4.59 0.67
N THR A 71 56.57 -5.62 1.41
CA THR A 71 56.62 -6.99 0.89
C THR A 71 55.35 -7.71 1.30
N MET A 72 54.59 -8.25 0.33
CA MET A 72 53.35 -8.98 0.63
C MET A 72 53.54 -10.47 0.38
N THR A 73 53.38 -11.27 1.42
CA THR A 73 53.45 -12.73 1.36
C THR A 73 52.11 -13.33 1.77
N LYS A 74 51.87 -14.59 1.43
CA LYS A 74 50.70 -15.35 1.88
C LYS A 74 51.15 -16.49 2.76
N SER A 75 50.41 -16.74 3.83
CA SER A 75 50.70 -17.85 4.75
C SER A 75 49.40 -18.49 5.28
N GLY A 76 49.56 -19.64 5.88
CA GLY A 76 48.47 -20.43 6.42
C GLY A 76 47.88 -21.41 5.40
N ARG A 77 46.99 -22.27 5.91
CA ARG A 77 46.33 -23.29 5.09
C ARG A 77 44.95 -22.85 4.65
N ARG A 78 44.41 -23.48 3.62
CA ARG A 78 43.02 -23.34 3.23
C ARG A 78 42.11 -23.96 4.25
N GLN A 79 40.92 -23.37 4.40
CA GLN A 79 39.88 -23.92 5.27
C GLN A 79 39.36 -25.26 4.72
N THR A 80 39.06 -26.17 5.62
CA THR A 80 38.30 -27.39 5.30
C THR A 80 36.81 -27.05 5.20
N PHE A 81 36.03 -27.90 4.51
CA PHE A 81 34.58 -27.73 4.38
C PHE A 81 33.85 -27.68 5.73
N GLU A 82 34.32 -28.45 6.70
CA GLU A 82 33.82 -28.48 8.09
C GLU A 82 34.11 -27.16 8.82
N GLU A 83 35.29 -26.57 8.62
CA GLU A 83 35.66 -25.28 9.21
C GLU A 83 34.84 -24.11 8.61
N ILE A 84 34.50 -24.18 7.34
CA ILE A 84 33.59 -23.19 6.69
C ILE A 84 32.19 -23.27 7.32
N GLN A 85 31.69 -24.47 7.64
CA GLN A 85 30.39 -24.62 8.33
C GLN A 85 30.44 -24.14 9.78
N LEU A 86 31.56 -24.28 10.47
CA LEU A 86 31.80 -23.86 11.84
C LEU A 86 32.31 -22.41 11.97
N ALA A 87 32.46 -21.69 10.86
CA ALA A 87 32.95 -20.31 10.80
C ALA A 87 32.18 -19.32 11.69
N LYS A 88 30.92 -19.64 12.01
CA LYS A 88 30.07 -18.85 12.92
C LYS A 88 30.48 -18.93 14.40
N SER A 89 31.45 -19.76 14.77
CA SER A 89 31.83 -20.05 16.15
C SER A 89 33.26 -19.62 16.55
N GLY A 90 33.81 -18.53 15.94
CA GLY A 90 35.10 -17.95 16.35
C GLY A 90 36.35 -18.74 15.91
N ARG A 91 36.21 -19.79 15.10
CA ARG A 91 37.35 -20.65 14.69
C ARG A 91 38.27 -19.99 13.64
N ILE A 92 37.74 -18.99 12.92
CA ILE A 92 38.50 -18.20 11.94
C ILE A 92 39.54 -17.33 12.67
N ASP A 93 39.15 -16.78 13.81
CA ASP A 93 40.00 -15.92 14.61
C ASP A 93 41.23 -16.66 15.15
N ALA A 94 41.08 -17.93 15.47
CA ALA A 94 42.19 -18.79 15.87
C ALA A 94 43.23 -19.00 14.75
N LEU A 95 42.80 -19.11 13.49
CA LEU A 95 43.72 -19.28 12.35
C LEU A 95 44.60 -18.05 12.11
N ILE A 96 44.09 -16.84 12.39
CA ILE A 96 44.89 -15.59 12.33
C ILE A 96 46.01 -15.64 13.37
N ILE A 97 45.67 -16.06 14.57
CA ILE A 97 46.63 -16.18 15.67
C ILE A 97 47.72 -17.18 15.33
N ASP A 98 47.36 -18.33 14.77
CA ASP A 98 48.32 -19.35 14.38
C ASP A 98 49.33 -18.81 13.34
N VAL A 99 48.85 -18.09 12.31
CA VAL A 99 49.71 -17.44 11.30
C VAL A 99 50.63 -16.42 11.95
N ALA A 100 50.09 -15.56 12.84
CA ALA A 100 50.89 -14.53 13.50
C ALA A 100 51.97 -15.15 14.42
N ARG A 101 51.64 -16.23 15.13
CA ARG A 101 52.56 -16.96 16.00
C ARG A 101 53.68 -17.63 15.18
N GLU A 102 53.33 -18.27 14.05
CA GLU A 102 54.30 -18.93 13.17
C GLU A 102 55.36 -17.96 12.62
N HIS A 103 54.96 -16.74 12.34
CA HIS A 103 55.84 -15.72 11.74
C HIS A 103 56.43 -14.70 12.72
N ASP A 104 56.13 -14.81 14.02
CA ASP A 104 56.44 -13.77 15.04
C ASP A 104 55.98 -12.38 14.57
N ALA A 105 54.74 -12.28 14.13
CA ALA A 105 54.15 -11.10 13.53
C ALA A 105 53.11 -10.46 14.46
N THR A 106 52.83 -9.17 14.25
CA THR A 106 51.81 -8.42 14.98
C THR A 106 50.49 -8.49 14.22
N ILE A 107 49.43 -8.90 14.90
CA ILE A 107 48.07 -8.88 14.34
C ILE A 107 47.54 -7.45 14.32
N TYR A 108 47.05 -7.03 13.15
CA TYR A 108 46.33 -5.77 13.00
C TYR A 108 44.86 -6.10 12.80
N THR A 109 43.99 -5.64 13.71
CA THR A 109 42.56 -5.92 13.69
C THR A 109 41.71 -4.71 14.10
N SER A 110 40.51 -4.59 13.53
CA SER A 110 39.45 -3.69 13.98
C SER A 110 38.35 -4.42 14.76
N ASP A 111 38.49 -5.74 14.95
CA ASP A 111 37.61 -6.53 15.79
C ASP A 111 38.15 -6.57 17.23
N TYR A 112 37.38 -6.02 18.17
CA TYR A 112 37.78 -5.99 19.57
C TYR A 112 37.85 -7.39 20.21
N VAL A 113 36.99 -8.31 19.78
CA VAL A 113 37.00 -9.70 20.28
C VAL A 113 38.27 -10.39 19.83
N GLN A 114 38.65 -10.24 18.55
CA GLN A 114 39.90 -10.77 17.99
C GLN A 114 41.12 -10.18 18.69
N TYR A 115 41.12 -8.87 18.97
CA TYR A 115 42.19 -8.22 19.76
C TYR A 115 42.32 -8.84 21.14
N MET A 116 41.23 -8.92 21.89
CA MET A 116 41.25 -9.51 23.25
C MET A 116 41.68 -10.97 23.25
N PHE A 117 41.27 -11.72 22.22
CA PHE A 117 41.67 -13.13 22.10
C PHE A 117 43.17 -13.28 21.78
N ALA A 118 43.72 -12.44 20.88
CA ALA A 118 45.16 -12.43 20.61
C ALA A 118 46.00 -12.09 21.85
N GLU A 119 45.59 -11.09 22.62
CA GLU A 119 46.22 -10.71 23.88
C GLU A 119 46.19 -11.87 24.89
N ALA A 120 45.05 -12.57 25.02
CA ALA A 120 44.89 -13.72 25.90
C ALA A 120 45.82 -14.88 25.51
N GLU A 121 46.07 -15.08 24.22
CA GLU A 121 46.96 -16.09 23.66
C GLU A 121 48.45 -15.65 23.64
N GLY A 122 48.76 -14.43 24.11
CA GLY A 122 50.13 -13.89 24.17
C GLY A 122 50.71 -13.51 22.81
N VAL A 123 49.88 -13.26 21.81
CA VAL A 123 50.29 -12.82 20.47
C VAL A 123 50.20 -11.29 20.38
N LYS A 124 51.25 -10.66 19.84
CA LYS A 124 51.28 -9.22 19.66
C LYS A 124 50.12 -8.78 18.78
N SER A 125 49.32 -7.83 19.24
CA SER A 125 48.19 -7.29 18.47
C SER A 125 48.06 -5.80 18.59
N ARG A 126 47.55 -5.17 17.54
CA ARG A 126 47.25 -3.75 17.48
C ARG A 126 45.78 -3.57 17.08
N TYR A 127 45.02 -2.98 17.99
CA TYR A 127 43.61 -2.69 17.77
C TYR A 127 43.44 -1.31 17.13
N PHE A 128 42.68 -1.28 16.04
CA PHE A 128 42.29 -0.03 15.37
C PHE A 128 40.82 0.19 15.61
N LYS A 129 40.49 1.22 16.37
CA LYS A 129 39.08 1.59 16.54
C LYS A 129 38.43 1.80 15.18
N PRO A 130 37.34 1.13 14.90
CA PRO A 130 36.55 1.42 13.75
C PRO A 130 36.06 2.87 13.85
N TYR A 131 36.36 3.67 12.86
CA TYR A 131 35.83 5.01 12.60
C TYR A 131 35.72 5.97 13.81
N GLU A 132 36.54 7.02 13.81
CA GLU A 132 36.24 8.23 14.60
C GLU A 132 35.22 9.07 13.83
N LYS A 133 34.07 9.37 14.47
CA LYS A 133 33.02 10.23 13.90
C LYS A 133 33.61 11.56 13.45
N LYS A 134 33.75 11.76 12.13
CA LYS A 134 34.13 13.06 11.59
C LYS A 134 33.02 14.07 11.93
N SER A 135 33.36 15.24 12.38
CA SER A 135 32.43 16.33 12.72
C SER A 135 31.60 16.83 11.53
N SER A 136 32.05 16.59 10.29
CA SER A 136 31.31 16.84 9.06
C SER A 136 31.76 15.84 7.99
N THR A 137 30.80 15.36 7.20
CA THR A 137 31.06 14.60 5.97
C THR A 137 30.87 15.53 4.78
N THR A 138 31.50 15.21 3.64
CA THR A 138 31.29 15.94 2.37
C THR A 138 29.79 16.04 2.03
N LEU A 139 29.03 15.01 2.35
CA LEU A 139 27.58 14.98 2.19
C LEU A 139 26.87 16.01 3.08
N SER A 140 27.27 16.13 4.35
CA SER A 140 26.68 17.07 5.29
C SER A 140 26.85 18.52 4.85
N ASP A 141 27.97 18.84 4.20
CA ASP A 141 28.26 20.21 3.73
C ASP A 141 27.38 20.59 2.53
N MET A 142 26.88 19.60 1.77
CA MET A 142 25.96 19.80 0.62
C MET A 142 24.49 19.91 1.07
N MET A 143 24.17 19.48 2.29
CA MET A 143 22.79 19.39 2.82
C MET A 143 22.46 20.58 3.70
N THR A 144 21.67 21.51 3.20
CA THR A 144 21.06 22.59 4.00
C THR A 144 19.79 22.11 4.71
N PRO A 145 19.28 22.82 5.75
CA PRO A 145 18.07 22.42 6.47
C PRO A 145 16.84 22.20 5.58
N ASP A 146 16.73 22.94 4.48
CA ASP A 146 15.65 22.90 3.50
C ASP A 146 15.89 21.93 2.31
N THR A 147 17.01 21.18 2.31
CA THR A 147 17.32 20.21 1.24
C THR A 147 16.51 18.92 1.42
N MET A 148 15.58 18.66 0.50
CA MET A 148 14.73 17.45 0.46
C MET A 148 15.43 16.25 -0.15
N SER A 149 16.16 16.48 -1.23
CA SER A 149 16.97 15.46 -1.88
C SER A 149 18.19 16.06 -2.54
N LEU A 150 19.24 15.21 -2.65
CA LEU A 150 20.50 15.53 -3.31
C LEU A 150 20.75 14.46 -4.39
N HIS A 151 21.11 14.90 -5.57
CA HIS A 151 21.35 14.04 -6.72
C HIS A 151 22.78 14.28 -7.25
N LEU A 152 23.64 13.30 -7.06
CA LEU A 152 25.02 13.29 -7.47
C LEU A 152 25.21 12.18 -8.49
N LYS A 153 25.61 12.52 -9.71
CA LYS A 153 25.87 11.54 -10.77
C LYS A 153 27.16 11.87 -11.48
N GLU A 154 27.92 10.86 -11.82
CA GLU A 154 29.12 10.95 -12.61
C GLU A 154 28.91 11.71 -13.92
N GLY A 155 29.81 12.65 -14.22
CA GLY A 155 29.76 13.46 -15.44
C GLY A 155 28.69 14.56 -15.45
N THR A 156 27.94 14.76 -14.36
CA THR A 156 26.90 15.80 -14.23
C THR A 156 27.19 16.76 -13.07
N VAL A 157 26.59 17.94 -13.09
CA VAL A 157 26.65 18.87 -11.97
C VAL A 157 25.77 18.38 -10.83
N PRO A 158 26.20 18.53 -9.55
CA PRO A 158 25.40 18.14 -8.40
C PRO A 158 24.16 19.04 -8.25
N VAL A 159 23.00 18.42 -8.02
CA VAL A 159 21.71 19.10 -7.94
C VAL A 159 21.02 18.77 -6.62
N ALA A 160 20.51 19.79 -5.95
CA ALA A 160 19.68 19.64 -4.76
C ALA A 160 18.24 20.10 -5.02
N LYS A 161 17.28 19.37 -4.47
CA LYS A 161 15.88 19.77 -4.40
C LYS A 161 15.65 20.44 -3.05
N ARG A 162 15.38 21.74 -3.04
CA ARG A 162 15.20 22.55 -1.82
C ARG A 162 13.79 23.12 -1.70
N GLY A 163 13.29 23.25 -0.50
CA GLY A 163 11.97 23.80 -0.21
C GLY A 163 11.11 22.91 0.69
N MET A 164 9.80 22.94 0.46
CA MET A 164 8.81 22.13 1.18
C MET A 164 8.04 21.22 0.21
N PRO A 165 7.41 20.13 0.67
CA PRO A 165 6.53 19.32 -0.15
C PRO A 165 5.49 20.18 -0.88
N GLY A 166 5.39 20.04 -2.21
CA GLY A 166 4.50 20.84 -3.07
C GLY A 166 5.04 22.21 -3.49
N LYS A 167 6.11 22.73 -2.87
CA LYS A 167 6.74 24.01 -3.22
C LYS A 167 8.25 23.92 -3.10
N PHE A 168 8.92 23.48 -4.15
CA PHE A 168 10.36 23.26 -4.19
C PHE A 168 10.99 23.80 -5.46
N GLU A 169 12.29 23.98 -5.43
CA GLU A 169 13.12 24.33 -6.59
C GLU A 169 14.32 23.40 -6.71
N LEU A 170 14.84 23.23 -7.93
CA LEU A 170 16.06 22.51 -8.23
C LEU A 170 17.23 23.50 -8.24
N VAL A 171 18.17 23.33 -7.32
CA VAL A 171 19.35 24.20 -7.16
C VAL A 171 20.60 23.44 -7.58
N ARG A 172 21.41 24.02 -8.47
CA ARG A 172 22.76 23.52 -8.76
C ARG A 172 23.68 23.89 -7.62
N LEU A 173 24.42 22.92 -7.09
CA LEU A 173 25.33 23.14 -5.97
C LEU A 173 26.74 23.56 -6.40
N SER A 174 27.11 23.25 -7.64
CA SER A 174 28.37 23.60 -8.27
C SER A 174 28.18 23.71 -9.78
N GLU A 175 29.08 24.43 -10.46
CA GLU A 175 29.19 24.44 -11.92
C GLU A 175 30.10 23.31 -12.42
N GLU A 176 30.89 22.70 -11.54
CA GLU A 176 31.78 21.60 -11.87
C GLU A 176 31.01 20.27 -11.89
N ARG A 177 31.39 19.40 -12.83
CA ARG A 177 30.81 18.07 -12.95
C ARG A 177 31.49 17.12 -11.97
N MET A 178 30.70 16.26 -11.34
CA MET A 178 31.19 15.24 -10.43
C MET A 178 32.02 14.18 -11.17
N THR A 179 33.18 13.85 -10.61
CA THR A 179 34.00 12.74 -11.11
C THR A 179 33.66 11.43 -10.39
N ALA A 180 33.97 10.28 -11.00
CA ALA A 180 33.80 8.99 -10.34
C ALA A 180 34.60 8.89 -9.04
N GLU A 181 35.80 9.46 -8.97
CA GLU A 181 36.66 9.46 -7.78
C GLU A 181 36.03 10.25 -6.61
N GLN A 182 35.46 11.43 -6.89
CA GLN A 182 34.74 12.22 -5.89
C GLN A 182 33.53 11.45 -5.35
N LEU A 183 32.76 10.80 -6.22
CA LEU A 183 31.60 10.00 -5.81
C LEU A 183 32.01 8.78 -4.98
N GLU A 184 33.07 8.07 -5.35
CA GLU A 184 33.58 6.92 -4.58
C GLU A 184 34.09 7.36 -3.20
N THR A 185 34.67 8.58 -3.08
CA THR A 185 35.06 9.16 -1.79
C THR A 185 33.83 9.39 -0.90
N ILE A 186 32.77 10.00 -1.45
CA ILE A 186 31.50 10.23 -0.74
C ILE A 186 30.88 8.89 -0.36
N ILE A 187 30.86 7.91 -1.25
CA ILE A 187 30.33 6.57 -0.97
C ILE A 187 31.11 5.89 0.15
N LYS A 188 32.44 6.01 0.17
CA LYS A 188 33.27 5.49 1.25
C LYS A 188 32.87 6.12 2.60
N GLU A 189 32.71 7.45 2.66
CA GLU A 189 32.28 8.15 3.87
C GLU A 189 30.89 7.68 4.35
N ILE A 190 29.92 7.51 3.43
CA ILE A 190 28.56 7.02 3.72
C ILE A 190 28.62 5.59 4.29
N MET A 191 29.35 4.69 3.63
CA MET A 191 29.43 3.30 4.04
C MET A 191 30.15 3.10 5.37
N ASP A 192 31.16 3.94 5.64
CA ASP A 192 31.89 3.92 6.91
C ASP A 192 30.99 4.47 8.03
N ALA A 193 30.29 5.58 7.81
CA ALA A 193 29.32 6.09 8.77
C ALA A 193 28.20 5.06 9.06
N ALA A 194 27.65 4.40 8.03
CA ALA A 194 26.61 3.39 8.20
C ALA A 194 27.01 2.16 9.00
N ARG A 195 28.31 1.89 9.12
CA ARG A 195 28.82 0.75 9.92
C ARG A 195 29.00 1.07 11.40
N TYR A 196 29.24 2.35 11.70
CA TYR A 196 29.75 2.74 13.01
C TYR A 196 28.86 3.72 13.77
N GLU A 197 27.82 4.25 13.13
CA GLU A 197 26.82 5.09 13.79
C GLU A 197 25.62 4.24 14.24
N ASP A 198 25.21 4.40 15.50
CA ASP A 198 24.19 3.55 16.14
C ASP A 198 22.81 3.61 15.46
N ASP A 199 22.47 4.74 14.81
CA ASP A 199 21.21 4.99 14.12
C ASP A 199 21.30 4.80 12.59
N SER A 200 22.36 4.13 12.13
CA SER A 200 22.67 3.95 10.72
C SER A 200 22.83 2.48 10.37
N PHE A 201 22.44 2.08 9.15
CA PHE A 201 22.57 0.70 8.69
C PHE A 201 22.45 0.59 7.16
N VAL A 202 22.97 -0.51 6.60
CA VAL A 202 22.82 -0.86 5.19
C VAL A 202 21.58 -1.76 5.04
N GLU A 203 20.55 -1.26 4.38
CA GLU A 203 19.32 -2.02 4.13
C GLU A 203 19.46 -3.00 2.97
N VAL A 204 20.04 -2.52 1.87
CA VAL A 204 20.38 -3.34 0.70
C VAL A 204 21.87 -3.19 0.45
N GLY A 205 22.64 -4.27 0.59
CA GLY A 205 24.08 -4.28 0.44
C GLY A 205 24.49 -5.08 -0.79
N GLY A 206 24.77 -4.40 -1.91
CA GLY A 206 25.36 -4.97 -3.12
C GLY A 206 26.37 -4.00 -3.71
N TYR A 207 27.35 -4.52 -4.47
CA TYR A 207 28.36 -3.65 -5.12
C TYR A 207 27.74 -2.68 -6.13
N THR A 208 26.80 -3.19 -6.93
CA THR A 208 26.16 -2.40 -8.01
C THR A 208 24.99 -1.55 -7.54
N ALA A 209 24.34 -1.94 -6.44
CA ALA A 209 23.23 -1.21 -5.84
C ALA A 209 23.23 -1.37 -4.32
N SER A 210 23.23 -0.26 -3.60
CA SER A 210 23.12 -0.24 -2.14
C SER A 210 22.10 0.79 -1.70
N VAL A 211 21.38 0.49 -0.61
CA VAL A 211 20.52 1.45 0.08
C VAL A 211 20.99 1.54 1.51
N VAL A 212 21.31 2.75 1.93
CA VAL A 212 21.87 3.04 3.25
C VAL A 212 20.94 4.01 3.98
N GLN A 213 20.63 3.70 5.22
CA GLN A 213 20.03 4.64 6.16
C GLN A 213 21.15 5.25 6.99
N LEU A 214 21.29 6.59 6.95
CA LEU A 214 22.27 7.34 7.72
C LEU A 214 21.51 8.42 8.53
N GLY A 215 21.28 8.15 9.81
CA GLY A 215 20.39 8.97 10.63
C GLY A 215 19.00 9.10 9.96
N ASN A 216 18.59 10.34 9.65
CA ASN A 216 17.32 10.61 8.97
C ASN A 216 17.42 10.66 7.42
N MET A 217 18.55 10.28 6.85
CA MET A 217 18.78 10.30 5.40
C MET A 217 18.72 8.89 4.83
N ARG A 218 17.97 8.72 3.75
CA ARG A 218 17.98 7.53 2.91
C ARG A 218 18.87 7.78 1.70
N ILE A 219 19.85 6.95 1.50
CA ILE A 219 20.87 7.09 0.46
C ILE A 219 20.83 5.88 -0.46
N ALA A 220 20.53 6.11 -1.72
CA ALA A 220 20.63 5.10 -2.77
C ALA A 220 21.93 5.30 -3.53
N ILE A 221 22.71 4.23 -3.66
CA ILE A 221 23.96 4.19 -4.40
C ILE A 221 23.79 3.22 -5.56
N ALA A 222 24.10 3.66 -6.77
CA ALA A 222 24.05 2.85 -7.98
C ALA A 222 25.37 2.91 -8.74
N ARG A 223 25.81 1.77 -9.29
CA ARG A 223 27.02 1.64 -10.09
C ARG A 223 26.77 0.77 -11.34
N PRO A 224 27.55 0.93 -12.40
CA PRO A 224 27.52 0.00 -13.54
C PRO A 224 27.71 -1.47 -13.09
N PRO A 225 27.06 -2.45 -13.74
CA PRO A 225 26.15 -2.32 -14.89
C PRO A 225 24.69 -2.02 -14.53
N PHE A 226 24.35 -1.82 -13.24
CA PHE A 226 22.98 -1.52 -12.80
C PHE A 226 22.55 -0.11 -13.28
N SER A 227 23.46 0.84 -13.26
CA SER A 227 23.29 2.19 -13.82
C SER A 227 24.30 2.46 -14.93
N ASP A 228 24.12 3.53 -15.68
CA ASP A 228 25.01 3.98 -16.75
C ASP A 228 26.28 4.72 -16.25
N GLY A 229 26.32 5.07 -14.98
CA GLY A 229 27.43 5.71 -14.28
C GLY A 229 27.22 5.61 -12.77
N VAL A 230 28.22 6.04 -12.00
CA VAL A 230 28.09 6.09 -10.53
C VAL A 230 27.12 7.18 -10.14
N GLU A 231 26.13 6.84 -9.31
CA GLU A 231 25.11 7.75 -8.82
C GLU A 231 24.90 7.59 -7.31
N VAL A 232 24.74 8.71 -6.62
CA VAL A 232 24.35 8.80 -5.22
C VAL A 232 23.14 9.72 -5.11
N THR A 233 22.00 9.17 -4.71
CA THR A 233 20.79 9.93 -4.45
C THR A 233 20.48 9.89 -2.95
N VAL A 234 20.41 11.08 -2.33
CA VAL A 234 20.05 11.25 -0.92
C VAL A 234 18.65 11.83 -0.82
N VAL A 235 17.82 11.22 0.01
CA VAL A 235 16.47 11.74 0.33
C VAL A 235 16.38 11.93 1.84
N ARG A 236 15.90 13.10 2.26
CA ARG A 236 15.70 13.45 3.66
C ARG A 236 14.30 14.03 3.88
N PRO A 237 13.51 13.51 4.83
CA PRO A 237 12.26 14.15 5.24
C PRO A 237 12.57 15.52 5.88
N ILE A 238 11.94 16.59 5.39
CA ILE A 238 12.19 17.95 5.90
C ILE A 238 11.15 18.39 6.92
N ALA A 239 9.90 17.94 6.77
CA ALA A 239 8.80 18.43 7.56
C ALA A 239 8.49 17.49 8.72
N LYS A 240 8.73 17.95 9.94
CA LYS A 240 8.10 17.39 11.14
C LYS A 240 6.92 18.31 11.47
N LEU A 241 5.71 17.84 11.23
CA LEU A 241 4.48 18.57 11.53
C LEU A 241 3.80 17.92 12.73
N THR A 242 3.32 18.74 13.64
CA THR A 242 2.44 18.29 14.72
C THR A 242 1.02 18.08 14.19
N LEU A 243 0.23 17.26 14.85
CA LEU A 243 -1.15 16.99 14.43
C LEU A 243 -2.01 18.27 14.38
N ASP A 244 -1.70 19.26 15.22
CA ASP A 244 -2.41 20.55 15.25
C ASP A 244 -2.17 21.41 14.01
N GLU A 245 -0.99 21.29 13.39
CA GLU A 245 -0.66 22.05 12.18
C GLU A 245 -1.43 21.55 10.94
N TYR A 246 -1.96 20.32 10.96
CA TYR A 246 -2.82 19.79 9.90
C TYR A 246 -4.24 20.39 9.88
N LYS A 247 -4.60 21.23 10.86
CA LYS A 247 -5.93 21.87 10.95
C LYS A 247 -7.09 20.90 10.76
N LEU A 248 -7.01 19.76 11.44
CA LEU A 248 -8.05 18.74 11.39
C LEU A 248 -9.37 19.29 11.94
N SER A 249 -10.50 18.77 11.45
CA SER A 249 -11.82 19.05 12.05
C SER A 249 -11.87 18.58 13.51
N ASP A 250 -12.59 19.30 14.35
CA ASP A 250 -12.77 18.93 15.77
C ASP A 250 -13.37 17.51 15.90
N LYS A 251 -14.23 17.14 14.98
CA LYS A 251 -14.83 15.80 14.88
C LYS A 251 -13.76 14.73 14.67
N LEU A 252 -12.78 14.97 13.78
CA LEU A 252 -11.68 14.02 13.53
C LEU A 252 -10.71 13.97 14.70
N LYS A 253 -10.36 15.12 15.30
CA LYS A 253 -9.53 15.17 16.51
C LYS A 253 -10.19 14.39 17.66
N GLN A 254 -11.50 14.57 17.87
CA GLN A 254 -12.24 13.83 18.87
C GLN A 254 -12.28 12.32 18.57
N ARG A 255 -12.39 11.93 17.29
CA ARG A 255 -12.32 10.52 16.91
C ARG A 255 -10.96 9.93 17.25
N LEU A 256 -9.86 10.59 16.86
CA LEU A 256 -8.49 10.13 17.16
C LEU A 256 -8.18 10.09 18.67
N SER A 257 -8.80 10.96 19.48
CA SER A 257 -8.66 10.95 20.95
C SER A 257 -9.45 9.81 21.62
N LYS A 258 -10.49 9.28 20.96
CA LYS A 258 -11.18 8.06 21.39
C LYS A 258 -10.42 6.86 20.84
N ARG A 259 -10.75 5.66 21.33
CA ARG A 259 -10.15 4.44 20.79
C ARG A 259 -10.54 4.27 19.32
N VAL A 260 -9.57 4.46 18.43
CA VAL A 260 -9.65 4.13 17.00
C VAL A 260 -8.69 2.97 16.78
N ASP A 261 -9.20 1.86 16.31
CA ASP A 261 -8.42 0.62 16.34
C ASP A 261 -7.71 0.29 15.02
N GLY A 262 -8.26 0.74 13.89
CA GLY A 262 -7.70 0.48 12.57
C GLY A 262 -7.71 1.72 11.67
N ILE A 263 -6.58 2.42 11.56
CA ILE A 263 -6.44 3.63 10.74
C ILE A 263 -5.62 3.30 9.50
N LEU A 264 -6.08 3.74 8.35
CA LEU A 264 -5.32 3.67 7.10
C LEU A 264 -5.08 5.09 6.58
N VAL A 265 -3.81 5.48 6.49
CA VAL A 265 -3.38 6.74 5.87
C VAL A 265 -3.03 6.47 4.41
N ALA A 266 -3.80 7.02 3.49
CA ALA A 266 -3.71 6.76 2.06
C ALA A 266 -3.40 8.03 1.26
N GLY A 267 -2.85 7.88 0.07
CA GLY A 267 -2.61 8.97 -0.87
C GLY A 267 -1.49 8.67 -1.86
N PRO A 268 -1.27 9.54 -2.87
CA PRO A 268 -0.24 9.36 -3.87
C PRO A 268 1.18 9.45 -3.28
N PRO A 269 2.22 8.99 -4.01
CA PRO A 269 3.61 9.16 -3.60
C PRO A 269 3.95 10.63 -3.34
N GLY A 270 4.69 10.90 -2.25
CA GLY A 270 5.11 12.26 -1.89
C GLY A 270 4.00 13.18 -1.34
N SER A 271 2.81 12.66 -1.04
CA SER A 271 1.69 13.45 -0.52
C SER A 271 1.80 13.80 0.98
N GLY A 272 2.84 13.32 1.70
CA GLY A 272 3.03 13.58 3.13
C GLY A 272 2.39 12.55 4.07
N LYS A 273 2.07 11.34 3.59
CA LYS A 273 1.45 10.27 4.39
C LYS A 273 2.27 9.87 5.62
N SER A 274 3.56 9.54 5.42
CA SER A 274 4.44 9.11 6.52
C SER A 274 4.64 10.22 7.54
N THR A 275 4.75 11.48 7.10
CA THR A 275 4.79 12.64 7.99
C THR A 275 3.50 12.77 8.82
N PHE A 276 2.35 12.56 8.20
CA PHE A 276 1.06 12.58 8.90
C PHE A 276 0.92 11.38 9.85
N ALA A 277 1.36 10.20 9.44
CA ALA A 277 1.36 9.01 10.30
C ALA A 277 2.27 9.22 11.54
N ALA A 278 3.44 9.83 11.36
CA ALA A 278 4.33 10.20 12.47
C ALA A 278 3.66 11.19 13.43
N SER A 279 2.93 12.19 12.92
CA SER A 279 2.20 13.15 13.77
C SER A 279 1.07 12.48 14.57
N ILE A 280 0.37 11.48 14.00
CA ILE A 280 -0.62 10.68 14.74
C ILE A 280 0.06 9.80 15.79
N ALA A 281 1.21 9.18 15.46
CA ALA A 281 1.98 8.39 16.41
C ALA A 281 2.39 9.21 17.64
N GLU A 282 2.93 10.40 17.43
CA GLU A 282 3.29 11.32 18.52
C GLU A 282 2.07 11.84 19.29
N PHE A 283 0.94 12.02 18.62
CA PHE A 283 -0.31 12.36 19.28
C PHE A 283 -0.77 11.23 20.21
N PHE A 284 -0.75 9.98 19.79
CA PHE A 284 -1.10 8.84 20.66
C PHE A 284 -0.12 8.69 21.83
N GLU A 285 1.19 8.86 21.58
CA GLU A 285 2.21 8.88 22.65
C GLU A 285 1.90 9.97 23.68
N SER A 286 1.56 11.19 23.25
CA SER A 286 1.19 12.29 24.13
C SER A 286 -0.08 12.04 24.96
N GLN A 287 -0.93 11.10 24.51
CA GLN A 287 -2.10 10.60 25.27
C GLN A 287 -1.74 9.47 26.25
N GLY A 288 -0.43 9.20 26.45
CA GLY A 288 0.06 8.15 27.33
C GLY A 288 -0.04 6.73 26.78
N LYS A 289 -0.12 6.59 25.43
CA LYS A 289 -0.16 5.29 24.76
C LYS A 289 1.24 4.80 24.44
N ILE A 290 1.45 3.49 24.53
CA ILE A 290 2.68 2.83 24.07
C ILE A 290 2.57 2.66 22.56
N VAL A 291 3.37 3.43 21.82
CA VAL A 291 3.39 3.42 20.36
C VAL A 291 4.71 2.81 19.87
N LYS A 292 4.63 1.99 18.86
CA LYS A 292 5.78 1.40 18.16
C LYS A 292 5.62 1.57 16.66
N THR A 293 6.71 1.43 15.90
CA THR A 293 6.63 1.46 14.44
C THR A 293 7.21 0.20 13.82
N MET A 294 6.78 -0.11 12.61
CA MET A 294 7.34 -1.13 11.71
C MET A 294 7.67 -0.44 10.39
N GLU A 295 8.94 -0.34 10.07
CA GLU A 295 9.44 0.46 8.94
C GLU A 295 10.54 -0.28 8.17
N SER A 296 10.58 -0.06 6.87
CA SER A 296 11.69 -0.52 6.03
C SER A 296 11.82 0.42 4.82
N PRO A 297 12.75 1.39 4.91
CA PRO A 297 13.66 1.71 6.02
C PRO A 297 13.00 2.49 7.16
N ARG A 298 13.73 2.65 8.29
CA ARG A 298 13.31 3.47 9.42
C ARG A 298 13.55 4.95 9.11
N ASP A 299 12.52 5.64 8.65
CA ASP A 299 12.62 7.06 8.26
C ASP A 299 11.51 7.95 8.83
N LEU A 300 10.60 7.40 9.63
CA LEU A 300 9.62 8.19 10.35
C LEU A 300 10.29 9.12 11.36
N GLN A 301 9.91 10.39 11.33
CA GLN A 301 10.41 11.40 12.25
C GLN A 301 9.55 11.41 13.51
N VAL A 302 9.84 10.52 14.44
CA VAL A 302 9.13 10.39 15.72
C VAL A 302 10.04 10.66 16.91
N LYS A 303 9.45 10.89 18.07
CA LYS A 303 10.18 11.10 19.33
C LYS A 303 10.89 9.82 19.77
N PRO A 304 11.98 9.94 20.60
CA PRO A 304 12.74 8.78 21.08
C PRO A 304 11.92 7.78 21.91
N GLU A 305 10.81 8.20 22.50
CA GLU A 305 9.89 7.36 23.27
C GLU A 305 9.17 6.33 22.39
N ILE A 306 9.08 6.59 21.10
CA ILE A 306 8.50 5.68 20.11
C ILE A 306 9.60 4.81 19.51
N THR A 307 9.67 3.54 19.91
CA THR A 307 10.66 2.62 19.36
C THR A 307 10.32 2.25 17.92
N GLN A 308 11.30 2.42 17.03
CA GLN A 308 11.20 2.11 15.61
C GLN A 308 11.81 0.74 15.32
N TYR A 309 11.02 -0.18 14.77
CA TYR A 309 11.44 -1.52 14.41
C TYR A 309 11.61 -1.68 12.90
N ALA A 310 12.76 -2.21 12.50
CA ALA A 310 13.00 -2.71 11.15
C ALA A 310 12.59 -4.18 11.04
N LYS A 311 12.83 -4.78 9.87
CA LYS A 311 12.62 -6.22 9.65
C LYS A 311 13.56 -7.07 10.50
N LEU A 312 13.01 -7.90 11.36
CA LEU A 312 13.77 -8.87 12.13
C LEU A 312 14.08 -10.09 11.25
N LYS A 313 15.35 -10.46 11.13
CA LYS A 313 15.81 -11.55 10.24
C LYS A 313 15.32 -11.41 8.79
N GLY A 314 15.14 -10.17 8.32
CA GLY A 314 14.77 -9.87 6.94
C GLY A 314 13.27 -9.87 6.65
N THR A 315 12.40 -10.12 7.62
CA THR A 315 10.94 -10.18 7.42
C THR A 315 10.17 -9.38 8.47
N PHE A 316 9.00 -8.89 8.13
CA PHE A 316 8.11 -8.22 9.08
C PHE A 316 7.25 -9.19 9.89
N GLU A 317 7.06 -10.42 9.42
CA GLU A 317 6.41 -11.48 10.19
C GLU A 317 7.12 -11.69 11.56
N ASN A 318 8.45 -11.83 11.53
CA ASN A 318 9.23 -11.96 12.78
C ASN A 318 9.17 -10.69 13.65
N THR A 319 9.06 -9.51 13.05
CA THR A 319 8.91 -8.25 13.78
C THR A 319 7.53 -8.17 14.44
N ALA A 320 6.48 -8.59 13.74
CA ALA A 320 5.11 -8.67 14.26
C ALA A 320 5.00 -9.64 15.43
N ASP A 321 5.62 -10.82 15.33
CA ASP A 321 5.70 -11.78 16.45
C ASP A 321 6.32 -11.15 17.69
N MET A 322 7.39 -10.38 17.53
CA MET A 322 8.02 -9.64 18.62
C MET A 322 7.09 -8.58 19.21
N LEU A 323 6.39 -7.84 18.36
CA LEU A 323 5.45 -6.79 18.78
C LEU A 323 4.23 -7.35 19.52
N LEU A 324 3.73 -8.52 19.13
CA LEU A 324 2.67 -9.23 19.84
C LEU A 324 3.08 -9.59 21.28
N LEU A 325 4.37 -9.88 21.51
CA LEU A 325 4.91 -10.11 22.87
C LEU A 325 5.06 -8.80 23.65
N VAL A 326 5.47 -7.71 23.00
CA VAL A 326 5.65 -6.38 23.62
C VAL A 326 4.30 -5.71 23.93
N ARG A 327 3.24 -6.05 23.22
CA ARG A 327 1.87 -5.56 23.38
C ARG A 327 1.76 -4.02 23.42
N PRO A 328 2.16 -3.30 22.36
CA PRO A 328 1.93 -1.88 22.26
C PRO A 328 0.42 -1.56 22.17
N ASP A 329 0.03 -0.35 22.58
CA ASP A 329 -1.35 0.12 22.33
C ASP A 329 -1.59 0.36 20.84
N TYR A 330 -0.56 0.92 20.14
CA TYR A 330 -0.60 1.20 18.70
C TYR A 330 0.71 0.81 18.02
N THR A 331 0.58 0.32 16.78
CA THR A 331 1.71 0.11 15.88
C THR A 331 1.48 0.86 14.58
N VAL A 332 2.44 1.71 14.19
CA VAL A 332 2.48 2.34 12.87
C VAL A 332 3.21 1.41 11.92
N TYR A 333 2.54 0.97 10.86
CA TYR A 333 3.13 0.18 9.80
C TYR A 333 3.32 1.05 8.57
N ASP A 334 4.52 1.58 8.39
CA ASP A 334 4.82 2.41 7.23
C ASP A 334 5.02 1.55 5.99
N GLU A 335 4.40 1.99 4.88
CA GLU A 335 4.49 1.35 3.57
C GLU A 335 3.95 -0.10 3.47
N VAL A 336 2.69 -0.31 3.80
CA VAL A 336 1.98 -1.58 3.53
C VAL A 336 1.81 -1.77 2.01
N ARG A 337 2.54 -2.71 1.40
CA ARG A 337 2.64 -2.88 -0.06
C ARG A 337 2.28 -4.27 -0.56
N LYS A 338 2.87 -5.30 0.03
CA LYS A 338 2.76 -6.70 -0.39
C LYS A 338 1.56 -7.37 0.26
N THR A 339 1.12 -8.49 -0.28
CA THR A 339 0.02 -9.27 0.30
C THR A 339 0.32 -9.66 1.75
N SER A 340 1.55 -10.15 2.04
CA SER A 340 1.98 -10.45 3.41
C SER A 340 1.88 -9.27 4.37
N ASP A 341 2.12 -8.03 3.89
CA ASP A 341 2.03 -6.86 4.76
C ASP A 341 0.58 -6.59 5.20
N PHE A 342 -0.40 -6.84 4.30
CA PHE A 342 -1.83 -6.72 4.63
C PHE A 342 -2.31 -7.82 5.57
N GLU A 343 -1.78 -9.03 5.43
CA GLU A 343 -2.02 -10.17 6.33
C GLU A 343 -1.48 -9.87 7.73
N ILE A 344 -0.23 -9.43 7.84
CA ILE A 344 0.39 -9.00 9.11
C ILE A 344 -0.42 -7.88 9.78
N PHE A 345 -0.82 -6.86 9.00
CA PHE A 345 -1.64 -5.77 9.52
C PHE A 345 -2.97 -6.27 10.09
N ALA A 346 -3.62 -7.18 9.38
CA ALA A 346 -4.88 -7.79 9.81
C ALA A 346 -4.69 -8.63 11.08
N ASP A 347 -3.68 -9.49 11.13
CA ASP A 347 -3.41 -10.37 12.28
C ASP A 347 -3.09 -9.59 13.55
N MET A 348 -2.23 -8.58 13.46
CA MET A 348 -1.92 -7.70 14.60
C MET A 348 -3.16 -6.94 15.08
N ARG A 349 -3.98 -6.46 14.13
CA ARG A 349 -5.22 -5.77 14.48
C ARG A 349 -6.23 -6.69 15.17
N LEU A 350 -6.40 -7.92 14.68
CA LEU A 350 -7.30 -8.93 15.26
C LEU A 350 -6.77 -9.45 16.62
N ALA A 351 -5.46 -9.42 16.83
CA ALA A 351 -4.86 -9.68 18.14
C ALA A 351 -5.08 -8.55 19.17
N GLY A 352 -5.71 -7.43 18.77
CA GLY A 352 -6.12 -6.34 19.66
C GLY A 352 -5.16 -5.15 19.71
N ILE A 353 -4.11 -5.11 18.87
CA ILE A 353 -3.23 -3.95 18.75
C ILE A 353 -3.91 -2.91 17.85
N GLY A 354 -3.89 -1.65 18.26
CA GLY A 354 -4.30 -0.54 17.39
C GLY A 354 -3.31 -0.41 16.23
N MET A 355 -3.81 -0.44 14.99
CA MET A 355 -2.95 -0.37 13.81
C MET A 355 -3.16 0.92 13.01
N LEU A 356 -2.05 1.56 12.64
CA LEU A 356 -2.02 2.66 11.69
C LEU A 356 -1.16 2.26 10.51
N GLY A 357 -1.78 2.02 9.36
CA GLY A 357 -1.09 1.63 8.12
C GLY A 357 -0.94 2.79 7.15
N VAL A 358 0.19 2.84 6.45
CA VAL A 358 0.41 3.79 5.36
C VAL A 358 0.39 3.05 4.03
N VAL A 359 -0.48 3.48 3.12
CA VAL A 359 -0.64 2.86 1.79
C VAL A 359 -0.60 3.90 0.68
N HIS A 360 -0.12 3.48 -0.49
CA HIS A 360 -0.25 4.26 -1.70
C HIS A 360 -1.62 4.03 -2.33
N ALA A 361 -2.33 5.12 -2.61
CA ALA A 361 -3.62 5.13 -3.30
C ALA A 361 -3.73 6.39 -4.16
N THR A 362 -4.31 6.26 -5.35
CA THR A 362 -4.56 7.40 -6.24
C THR A 362 -5.85 8.09 -5.86
N GLU A 363 -6.87 7.32 -5.53
CA GLU A 363 -8.16 7.77 -5.05
C GLU A 363 -8.43 7.22 -3.64
N PRO A 364 -9.26 7.89 -2.84
CA PRO A 364 -9.56 7.44 -1.47
C PRO A 364 -10.10 6.01 -1.39
N ILE A 365 -10.91 5.59 -2.36
CA ILE A 365 -11.51 4.25 -2.41
C ILE A 365 -10.49 3.15 -2.71
N ASP A 366 -9.42 3.47 -3.44
CA ASP A 366 -8.36 2.52 -3.79
C ASP A 366 -7.69 1.92 -2.54
N ALA A 367 -7.67 2.69 -1.44
CA ALA A 367 -7.12 2.22 -0.19
C ALA A 367 -7.85 0.96 0.34
N ILE A 368 -9.18 0.91 0.16
CA ILE A 368 -10.00 -0.24 0.55
C ILE A 368 -9.77 -1.40 -0.43
N GLN A 369 -9.69 -1.10 -1.72
CA GLN A 369 -9.47 -2.10 -2.77
C GLN A 369 -8.20 -2.92 -2.53
N ARG A 370 -7.20 -2.33 -1.88
CA ARG A 370 -5.96 -3.04 -1.53
C ARG A 370 -6.15 -4.18 -0.54
N PHE A 371 -7.19 -4.14 0.30
CA PHE A 371 -7.53 -5.23 1.22
C PHE A 371 -8.43 -6.29 0.57
N ILE A 372 -9.20 -5.91 -0.46
CA ILE A 372 -10.09 -6.84 -1.18
C ILE A 372 -9.26 -7.92 -1.86
N GLY A 373 -9.66 -9.18 -1.67
CA GLY A 373 -8.95 -10.36 -2.18
C GLY A 373 -7.71 -10.77 -1.38
N ARG A 374 -7.34 -10.01 -0.32
CA ARG A 374 -6.28 -10.37 0.63
C ARG A 374 -6.82 -10.70 2.01
N VAL A 375 -7.96 -10.11 2.34
CA VAL A 375 -8.69 -10.33 3.58
C VAL A 375 -10.15 -10.58 3.21
N GLU A 376 -10.83 -11.41 3.99
CA GLU A 376 -12.26 -11.65 3.80
C GLU A 376 -13.04 -10.33 3.93
N LEU A 377 -13.95 -10.07 2.98
CA LEU A 377 -14.65 -8.79 2.87
C LEU A 377 -15.36 -8.38 4.18
N GLY A 378 -16.01 -9.33 4.85
CA GLY A 378 -16.69 -9.08 6.12
C GLY A 378 -15.77 -8.68 7.26
N MET A 379 -14.48 -9.02 7.17
CA MET A 379 -13.49 -8.67 8.19
C MET A 379 -12.87 -7.28 7.99
N ILE A 380 -12.94 -6.72 6.78
CA ILE A 380 -12.30 -5.41 6.48
C ILE A 380 -12.70 -4.32 7.48
N PRO A 381 -14.00 -4.10 7.82
CA PRO A 381 -14.39 -3.06 8.79
C PRO A 381 -13.95 -3.33 10.23
N HIS A 382 -13.60 -4.59 10.56
CA HIS A 382 -13.01 -4.94 11.87
C HIS A 382 -11.51 -4.68 11.93
N ILE A 383 -10.85 -4.66 10.76
CA ILE A 383 -9.42 -4.40 10.61
C ILE A 383 -9.18 -2.91 10.40
N ILE A 384 -9.99 -2.26 9.54
CA ILE A 384 -9.89 -0.84 9.22
C ILE A 384 -11.25 -0.19 9.46
N ASP A 385 -11.31 0.71 10.41
CA ASP A 385 -12.50 1.48 10.69
C ASP A 385 -12.46 2.92 10.15
N THR A 386 -11.25 3.43 9.89
CA THR A 386 -11.02 4.82 9.46
C THR A 386 -9.97 4.90 8.37
N ILE A 387 -10.30 5.58 7.28
CA ILE A 387 -9.35 5.88 6.20
C ILE A 387 -9.20 7.38 6.09
N ILE A 388 -7.94 7.86 6.12
CA ILE A 388 -7.58 9.27 6.01
C ILE A 388 -6.78 9.44 4.72
N TYR A 389 -7.35 10.12 3.75
CA TYR A 389 -6.70 10.36 2.47
C TYR A 389 -5.97 11.70 2.47
N ILE A 390 -4.67 11.64 2.18
CA ILE A 390 -3.75 12.79 2.18
C ILE A 390 -3.37 13.15 0.75
N LYS A 391 -3.54 14.42 0.42
CA LYS A 391 -3.10 15.00 -0.85
C LYS A 391 -2.45 16.35 -0.59
N GLU A 392 -1.28 16.59 -1.20
CA GLU A 392 -0.52 17.84 -1.06
C GLU A 392 -0.28 18.27 0.39
N GLY A 393 -0.01 17.31 1.28
CA GLY A 393 0.25 17.56 2.70
C GLY A 393 -1.00 17.91 3.53
N ARG A 394 -2.21 17.70 3.00
CA ARG A 394 -3.48 18.01 3.69
C ARG A 394 -4.40 16.79 3.71
N VAL A 395 -5.25 16.73 4.74
CA VAL A 395 -6.35 15.77 4.77
C VAL A 395 -7.41 16.22 3.78
N GLU A 396 -7.59 15.48 2.69
CA GLU A 396 -8.58 15.78 1.66
C GLU A 396 -9.91 15.08 1.93
N LYS A 397 -9.87 13.82 2.38
CA LYS A 397 -11.04 13.00 2.60
C LYS A 397 -10.84 12.04 3.77
N VAL A 398 -11.92 11.79 4.51
CA VAL A 398 -11.93 10.76 5.56
C VAL A 398 -13.14 9.87 5.36
N TYR A 399 -12.90 8.55 5.35
CA TYR A 399 -13.95 7.53 5.30
C TYR A 399 -14.05 6.75 6.61
N VAL A 400 -15.25 6.31 6.91
CA VAL A 400 -15.54 5.35 7.97
C VAL A 400 -16.21 4.14 7.35
N LEU A 401 -15.75 2.97 7.75
CA LEU A 401 -16.26 1.69 7.29
C LEU A 401 -17.16 1.06 8.34
N SER A 402 -18.24 0.44 7.89
CA SER A 402 -19.13 -0.36 8.74
C SER A 402 -19.68 -1.55 7.98
N LEU A 403 -19.85 -2.68 8.68
CA LEU A 403 -20.49 -3.87 8.13
C LEU A 403 -21.97 -3.84 8.50
N VAL A 404 -22.84 -4.02 7.52
CA VAL A 404 -24.28 -4.15 7.69
C VAL A 404 -24.81 -5.34 6.89
N VAL A 405 -25.86 -5.97 7.35
CA VAL A 405 -26.55 -7.03 6.58
C VAL A 405 -27.84 -6.44 6.03
N ARG A 406 -27.88 -6.21 4.74
CA ARG A 406 -29.07 -5.68 4.05
C ARG A 406 -29.00 -5.96 2.54
N THR A 407 -30.08 -5.70 1.86
CA THR A 407 -30.11 -5.69 0.40
C THR A 407 -29.28 -4.49 -0.12
N PRO A 408 -28.30 -4.69 -1.03
CA PRO A 408 -27.54 -3.61 -1.64
C PRO A 408 -28.44 -2.60 -2.36
N THR A 409 -27.99 -1.35 -2.45
CA THR A 409 -28.72 -0.28 -3.13
C THR A 409 -28.95 -0.63 -4.62
N GLY A 410 -30.19 -0.53 -5.08
CA GLY A 410 -30.60 -0.89 -6.45
C GLY A 410 -31.10 -2.32 -6.63
N MET A 411 -31.00 -3.18 -5.61
CA MET A 411 -31.63 -4.51 -5.59
C MET A 411 -32.95 -4.46 -4.79
N THR A 412 -33.98 -5.18 -5.24
CA THR A 412 -35.33 -5.03 -4.69
C THR A 412 -35.85 -6.24 -3.94
N GLU A 413 -35.19 -7.40 -4.03
CA GLU A 413 -35.66 -8.63 -3.39
C GLU A 413 -35.05 -8.81 -2.01
N ALA A 414 -35.88 -9.12 -1.00
CA ALA A 414 -35.44 -9.32 0.39
C ALA A 414 -34.48 -10.51 0.55
N ASP A 415 -34.61 -11.53 -0.31
CA ASP A 415 -33.75 -12.73 -0.29
C ASP A 415 -32.32 -12.45 -0.79
N LEU A 416 -32.06 -11.24 -1.31
CA LEU A 416 -30.73 -10.76 -1.70
C LEU A 416 -29.98 -10.05 -0.55
N ALA A 417 -30.50 -10.10 0.67
CA ALA A 417 -29.81 -9.53 1.83
C ALA A 417 -28.47 -10.25 2.05
N ARG A 418 -27.40 -9.47 2.13
CA ARG A 418 -26.03 -9.96 2.29
C ARG A 418 -25.19 -9.03 3.14
N PRO A 419 -24.01 -9.46 3.63
CA PRO A 419 -23.06 -8.55 4.22
C PRO A 419 -22.62 -7.49 3.21
N VAL A 420 -22.79 -6.22 3.58
CA VAL A 420 -22.39 -5.05 2.78
C VAL A 420 -21.44 -4.21 3.63
N VAL A 421 -20.27 -3.91 3.09
CA VAL A 421 -19.37 -2.91 3.68
C VAL A 421 -19.79 -1.53 3.17
N GLU A 422 -20.31 -0.72 4.07
CA GLU A 422 -20.65 0.66 3.80
C GLU A 422 -19.43 1.56 3.99
N VAL A 423 -19.16 2.39 3.00
CA VAL A 423 -18.13 3.42 3.03
C VAL A 423 -18.79 4.77 3.10
N LYS A 424 -18.70 5.39 4.27
CA LYS A 424 -19.34 6.69 4.54
C LYS A 424 -18.30 7.80 4.63
N SER A 425 -18.64 8.97 4.08
CA SER A 425 -17.90 10.19 4.37
C SER A 425 -17.99 10.51 5.86
N PHE A 426 -16.83 10.65 6.51
CA PHE A 426 -16.79 10.95 7.95
C PHE A 426 -17.43 12.29 8.31
N GLU A 427 -17.19 13.32 7.49
CA GLU A 427 -17.69 14.67 7.77
C GLU A 427 -19.22 14.77 7.62
N THR A 428 -19.76 14.25 6.52
CA THR A 428 -21.19 14.37 6.18
C THR A 428 -22.03 13.18 6.60
N ASN A 429 -21.41 12.07 6.98
CA ASN A 429 -22.05 10.76 7.23
C ASN A 429 -22.83 10.21 6.01
N ALA A 430 -22.60 10.75 4.82
CA ALA A 430 -23.20 10.28 3.59
C ALA A 430 -22.57 8.96 3.15
N LEU A 431 -23.41 8.00 2.74
CA LEU A 431 -22.97 6.76 2.11
C LEU A 431 -22.45 7.09 0.71
N GLU A 432 -21.18 6.76 0.43
CA GLU A 432 -20.55 7.04 -0.88
C GLU A 432 -20.28 5.78 -1.68
N TYR A 433 -19.99 4.65 -1.01
CA TYR A 433 -19.78 3.37 -1.69
C TYR A 433 -20.38 2.22 -0.87
N GLU A 434 -20.79 1.19 -1.57
CA GLU A 434 -21.15 -0.13 -1.04
C GLU A 434 -20.22 -1.17 -1.64
N ILE A 435 -19.73 -2.07 -0.79
CA ILE A 435 -18.89 -3.18 -1.23
C ILE A 435 -19.53 -4.47 -0.75
N TYR A 436 -19.79 -5.38 -1.66
CA TYR A 436 -20.39 -6.68 -1.36
C TYR A 436 -19.92 -7.75 -2.35
N THR A 437 -20.11 -9.01 -2.00
CA THR A 437 -19.80 -10.14 -2.88
C THR A 437 -20.99 -10.45 -3.76
N TYR A 438 -20.77 -10.54 -5.07
CA TYR A 438 -21.75 -10.97 -6.06
C TYR A 438 -21.19 -12.18 -6.84
N GLY A 439 -21.76 -13.36 -6.60
CA GLY A 439 -21.13 -14.61 -7.05
C GLY A 439 -19.78 -14.82 -6.35
N GLU A 440 -18.71 -14.98 -7.12
CA GLU A 440 -17.33 -15.10 -6.63
C GLU A 440 -16.57 -13.75 -6.62
N GLU A 441 -17.20 -12.69 -7.10
CA GLU A 441 -16.56 -11.38 -7.30
C GLU A 441 -16.94 -10.39 -6.20
N ASN A 442 -15.98 -9.56 -5.78
CA ASN A 442 -16.24 -8.43 -4.91
C ASN A 442 -16.51 -7.17 -5.75
N VAL A 443 -17.67 -6.58 -5.57
CA VAL A 443 -18.15 -5.45 -6.35
C VAL A 443 -18.15 -4.18 -5.48
N ILE A 444 -17.62 -3.09 -6.03
CA ILE A 444 -17.63 -1.76 -5.41
C ILE A 444 -18.58 -0.89 -6.22
N ILE A 445 -19.67 -0.47 -5.61
CA ILE A 445 -20.67 0.38 -6.25
C ILE A 445 -20.62 1.77 -5.64
N PRO A 446 -20.35 2.82 -6.43
CA PRO A 446 -20.53 4.18 -5.95
C PRO A 446 -22.03 4.39 -5.73
N VAL A 447 -22.39 4.64 -4.49
CA VAL A 447 -23.72 5.17 -4.18
C VAL A 447 -23.63 6.65 -4.51
N THR A 448 -24.03 7.02 -5.72
CA THR A 448 -24.39 8.41 -5.93
C THR A 448 -25.42 8.69 -4.87
N ALA A 449 -25.03 9.41 -3.80
CA ALA A 449 -26.00 10.08 -2.95
C ALA A 449 -26.92 10.77 -3.93
N GLY A 450 -28.12 10.23 -4.10
CA GLY A 450 -29.09 10.82 -5.00
C GLY A 450 -29.03 12.27 -4.62
N LYS A 451 -28.63 13.14 -5.53
CA LYS A 451 -28.58 14.61 -5.33
C LYS A 451 -29.83 14.86 -4.55
N GLY A 452 -29.68 15.07 -3.22
CA GLY A 452 -30.81 14.98 -2.29
C GLY A 452 -31.95 15.66 -2.97
N GLU A 453 -33.05 14.90 -3.27
CA GLU A 453 -34.05 15.19 -4.32
C GLU A 453 -34.08 16.67 -4.58
N SER A 454 -33.62 17.12 -5.75
CA SER A 454 -33.54 18.56 -6.03
C SER A 454 -34.93 19.13 -5.72
N ALA A 455 -35.05 20.36 -5.33
CA ALA A 455 -36.35 20.97 -5.10
C ALA A 455 -37.28 20.74 -6.32
N LEU A 456 -36.70 20.65 -7.51
CA LEU A 456 -37.34 20.26 -8.79
C LEU A 456 -37.78 18.78 -8.78
N SER A 457 -36.93 17.84 -8.35
CA SER A 457 -37.29 16.41 -8.27
C SER A 457 -38.39 16.15 -7.22
N LYS A 458 -38.35 16.85 -6.07
CA LYS A 458 -39.42 16.82 -5.08
C LYS A 458 -40.74 17.37 -5.62
N LEU A 459 -40.68 18.44 -6.41
CA LEU A 459 -41.83 19.03 -7.04
C LEU A 459 -42.41 18.11 -8.11
N ALA A 460 -41.56 17.53 -8.96
CA ALA A 460 -41.96 16.57 -9.99
C ALA A 460 -42.58 15.32 -9.37
N LYS A 461 -41.95 14.73 -8.34
CA LYS A 461 -42.48 13.58 -7.59
C LYS A 461 -43.85 13.89 -6.98
N LYS A 462 -44.00 15.07 -6.39
CA LYS A 462 -45.30 15.52 -5.81
C LYS A 462 -46.38 15.68 -6.87
N GLN A 463 -46.02 16.20 -8.04
CA GLN A 463 -46.91 16.38 -9.18
C GLN A 463 -47.36 15.03 -9.79
N ILE A 464 -46.40 14.12 -10.03
CA ILE A 464 -46.67 12.77 -10.54
C ILE A 464 -47.54 12.01 -9.53
N LEU A 465 -47.19 12.07 -8.26
CA LEU A 465 -47.95 11.41 -7.19
C LEU A 465 -49.40 11.93 -7.10
N ALA A 466 -49.64 13.22 -7.27
CA ALA A 466 -50.96 13.82 -7.25
C ALA A 466 -51.86 13.31 -8.40
N GLU A 467 -51.28 13.07 -9.57
CA GLU A 467 -52.00 12.52 -10.72
C GLU A 467 -52.27 11.03 -10.58
N VAL A 468 -51.24 10.27 -10.15
CA VAL A 468 -51.36 8.81 -9.97
C VAL A 468 -52.26 8.41 -8.82
N ARG A 469 -52.33 9.22 -7.77
CA ARG A 469 -53.24 8.99 -6.62
C ARG A 469 -54.75 8.97 -6.98
N ARG A 470 -55.11 9.49 -8.15
CA ARG A 470 -56.48 9.36 -8.70
C ARG A 470 -56.82 7.90 -9.05
N PHE A 471 -55.79 7.09 -9.30
CA PHE A 471 -55.89 5.67 -9.64
C PHE A 471 -55.52 4.77 -8.47
N ASP A 472 -54.45 5.09 -7.73
CA ASP A 472 -53.94 4.38 -6.57
C ASP A 472 -53.45 5.33 -5.47
N HIS A 473 -54.17 5.37 -4.33
CA HIS A 473 -53.78 6.21 -3.20
C HIS A 473 -52.47 5.81 -2.55
N SER A 474 -52.07 4.55 -2.73
CA SER A 474 -50.88 3.96 -2.14
C SER A 474 -49.66 4.02 -3.07
N ALA A 475 -49.80 4.58 -4.28
CA ALA A 475 -48.74 4.65 -5.28
C ALA A 475 -47.43 5.23 -4.73
N VAL A 476 -46.30 4.65 -5.18
CA VAL A 476 -44.95 5.13 -4.87
C VAL A 476 -44.30 5.61 -6.17
N VAL A 477 -43.71 6.81 -6.16
CA VAL A 477 -43.02 7.41 -7.32
C VAL A 477 -41.55 7.53 -7.03
N GLU A 478 -40.72 7.08 -7.94
CA GLU A 478 -39.28 7.17 -7.93
C GLU A 478 -38.79 7.89 -9.21
N ILE A 479 -37.95 8.91 -9.08
CA ILE A 479 -37.36 9.60 -10.24
C ILE A 479 -36.10 8.84 -10.65
N ALA A 480 -36.14 8.22 -11.83
CA ALA A 480 -35.06 7.36 -12.33
C ALA A 480 -34.05 8.10 -13.24
N GLY A 481 -34.23 9.40 -13.49
CA GLY A 481 -33.38 10.21 -14.34
C GLY A 481 -33.94 11.60 -14.60
N GLU A 482 -33.32 12.40 -15.45
CA GLU A 482 -33.76 13.78 -15.75
C GLU A 482 -35.16 13.80 -16.38
N ASN A 483 -35.53 12.79 -17.18
CA ASN A 483 -36.77 12.71 -17.94
C ASN A 483 -37.53 11.38 -17.75
N LYS A 484 -37.25 10.61 -16.68
CA LYS A 484 -37.86 9.30 -16.45
C LYS A 484 -38.27 9.12 -14.98
N ALA A 485 -39.50 8.65 -14.76
CA ALA A 485 -40.00 8.26 -13.44
C ALA A 485 -40.53 6.81 -13.46
N ILE A 486 -40.32 6.08 -12.38
CA ILE A 486 -40.90 4.76 -12.13
C ILE A 486 -42.03 4.93 -11.13
N VAL A 487 -43.20 4.46 -11.49
CA VAL A 487 -44.40 4.55 -10.64
C VAL A 487 -44.86 3.13 -10.27
N ARG A 488 -44.76 2.83 -8.98
CA ARG A 488 -45.14 1.53 -8.45
C ARG A 488 -46.58 1.61 -7.88
N VAL A 489 -47.46 0.78 -8.40
CA VAL A 489 -48.87 0.73 -8.07
C VAL A 489 -49.35 -0.72 -7.81
N GLU A 490 -50.52 -0.86 -7.24
CA GLU A 490 -51.16 -2.17 -7.09
C GLU A 490 -51.47 -2.77 -8.46
N ASN A 491 -51.34 -4.10 -8.60
CA ASN A 491 -51.45 -4.81 -9.88
C ASN A 491 -52.80 -4.59 -10.58
N ASP A 492 -53.87 -4.48 -9.83
CA ASP A 492 -55.24 -4.28 -10.34
C ASP A 492 -55.45 -2.89 -10.95
N VAL A 493 -54.59 -1.94 -10.61
CA VAL A 493 -54.66 -0.54 -11.08
C VAL A 493 -53.85 -0.33 -12.38
N ILE A 494 -52.83 -1.14 -12.64
CA ILE A 494 -51.94 -1.03 -13.81
C ILE A 494 -52.71 -0.88 -15.15
N PRO A 495 -53.70 -1.74 -15.47
CA PRO A 495 -54.43 -1.62 -16.74
C PRO A 495 -55.25 -0.31 -16.86
N ARG A 496 -55.68 0.24 -15.73
CA ARG A 496 -56.45 1.51 -15.67
C ARG A 496 -55.54 2.73 -15.90
N ILE A 497 -54.33 2.68 -15.40
CA ILE A 497 -53.33 3.76 -15.62
C ILE A 497 -52.82 3.74 -17.05
N ILE A 498 -52.52 2.56 -17.59
CA ILE A 498 -52.05 2.44 -18.96
C ILE A 498 -53.16 2.81 -19.97
N GLY A 499 -54.40 2.36 -19.74
CA GLY A 499 -55.53 2.64 -20.61
C GLY A 499 -55.50 1.79 -21.88
N LYS A 500 -56.58 1.91 -22.68
CA LYS A 500 -56.73 1.14 -23.91
C LYS A 500 -55.71 1.58 -24.98
N GLY A 501 -54.77 0.65 -25.33
CA GLY A 501 -53.70 0.96 -26.28
C GLY A 501 -52.65 1.95 -25.78
N GLY A 502 -52.58 2.22 -24.44
CA GLY A 502 -51.61 3.13 -23.83
C GLY A 502 -52.03 4.61 -23.86
N GLU A 503 -53.29 4.93 -24.20
CA GLU A 503 -53.77 6.31 -24.35
C GLU A 503 -53.68 7.10 -23.06
N ASN A 504 -54.00 6.51 -21.87
CA ASN A 504 -53.98 7.21 -20.61
C ASN A 504 -52.55 7.53 -20.13
N ILE A 505 -51.60 6.60 -20.28
CA ILE A 505 -50.23 6.83 -19.88
C ILE A 505 -49.55 7.86 -20.78
N LYS A 506 -49.78 7.82 -22.10
CA LYS A 506 -49.27 8.84 -23.07
C LYS A 506 -49.77 10.22 -22.72
N ALA A 507 -51.07 10.38 -22.47
CA ALA A 507 -51.63 11.65 -22.06
C ALA A 507 -51.08 12.17 -20.73
N LEU A 508 -50.71 11.23 -19.81
CA LEU A 508 -50.08 11.56 -18.55
C LEU A 508 -48.63 12.02 -18.75
N GLU A 509 -47.86 11.32 -19.59
CA GLU A 509 -46.50 11.68 -19.99
C GLU A 509 -46.42 13.02 -20.71
N GLU A 510 -47.28 13.27 -21.68
CA GLU A 510 -47.36 14.54 -22.39
C GLU A 510 -47.68 15.71 -21.44
N ARG A 511 -48.59 15.53 -20.50
CA ARG A 511 -48.97 16.56 -19.53
C ARG A 511 -47.87 16.86 -18.52
N LEU A 512 -47.12 15.83 -18.10
CA LEU A 512 -46.07 15.94 -17.09
C LEU A 512 -44.68 16.23 -17.70
N GLY A 513 -44.52 16.05 -19.02
CA GLY A 513 -43.25 16.25 -19.73
C GLY A 513 -42.16 15.25 -19.34
N ILE A 514 -42.54 14.07 -18.86
CA ILE A 514 -41.61 13.05 -18.37
C ILE A 514 -42.11 11.66 -18.72
N SER A 515 -41.21 10.75 -19.07
CA SER A 515 -41.56 9.36 -19.35
C SER A 515 -41.86 8.61 -18.07
N ILE A 516 -42.94 7.80 -18.08
CA ILE A 516 -43.44 7.10 -16.88
C ILE A 516 -43.46 5.60 -17.12
N GLU A 517 -42.64 4.89 -16.37
CA GLU A 517 -42.64 3.44 -16.31
C GLU A 517 -43.55 2.97 -15.17
N ILE A 518 -44.55 2.14 -15.48
CA ILE A 518 -45.46 1.59 -14.47
C ILE A 518 -44.98 0.21 -14.07
N SER A 519 -44.77 -0.01 -12.76
CA SER A 519 -44.35 -1.29 -12.17
C SER A 519 -45.31 -1.73 -11.06
N PRO A 520 -45.48 -3.04 -10.82
CA PRO A 520 -46.20 -3.53 -9.69
C PRO A 520 -45.47 -3.26 -8.37
N LYS A 521 -46.23 -3.01 -7.30
CA LYS A 521 -45.70 -2.85 -5.93
C LYS A 521 -45.17 -4.14 -5.32
N VAL A 522 -45.83 -5.24 -5.63
CA VAL A 522 -45.49 -6.58 -5.17
C VAL A 522 -45.54 -7.51 -6.37
N ALA A 523 -44.48 -8.24 -6.62
CA ALA A 523 -44.48 -9.33 -7.59
C ALA A 523 -45.25 -10.50 -6.95
N THR A 524 -46.58 -10.52 -7.04
CA THR A 524 -47.40 -11.64 -6.62
C THR A 524 -47.59 -12.56 -7.81
N LEU A 525 -46.90 -13.69 -7.81
CA LEU A 525 -47.25 -14.84 -8.62
C LEU A 525 -48.63 -15.29 -8.11
N GLY A 526 -49.68 -15.03 -8.88
CA GLY A 526 -51.01 -15.53 -8.61
C GLY A 526 -51.10 -17.06 -8.88
N LYS A 527 -52.29 -17.59 -9.06
CA LYS A 527 -52.45 -18.99 -9.48
C LYS A 527 -52.10 -19.12 -10.96
N ALA A 528 -51.13 -20.00 -11.29
CA ALA A 528 -50.80 -20.31 -12.68
C ALA A 528 -52.04 -20.84 -13.41
N VAL A 529 -52.25 -20.37 -14.63
CA VAL A 529 -53.36 -20.75 -15.51
C VAL A 529 -52.83 -21.10 -16.89
N ASP A 530 -53.48 -22.10 -17.48
CA ASP A 530 -53.17 -22.52 -18.83
C ASP A 530 -53.69 -21.49 -19.86
N PHE A 531 -52.92 -21.31 -20.91
CA PHE A 531 -53.26 -20.38 -21.97
C PHE A 531 -52.91 -20.99 -23.34
N HIS A 532 -53.65 -20.54 -24.34
CA HIS A 532 -53.37 -20.84 -25.74
C HIS A 532 -53.08 -19.53 -26.49
N ASN A 533 -52.08 -19.56 -27.37
CA ASN A 533 -51.72 -18.40 -28.16
C ASN A 533 -51.88 -18.66 -29.65
N GLU A 534 -52.41 -17.67 -30.37
CA GLU A 534 -52.56 -17.70 -31.82
C GLU A 534 -51.96 -16.40 -32.40
N GLU A 535 -51.24 -16.53 -33.49
CA GLU A 535 -50.75 -15.38 -34.22
C GLU A 535 -51.75 -14.95 -35.30
N THR A 536 -52.26 -13.76 -35.21
CA THR A 536 -53.03 -13.10 -36.26
C THR A 536 -52.19 -11.98 -36.86
N GLY A 537 -52.44 -11.52 -38.07
CA GLY A 537 -51.61 -10.60 -38.86
C GLY A 537 -50.82 -9.58 -38.03
N ALA A 538 -51.50 -8.68 -37.31
CA ALA A 538 -50.87 -7.62 -36.50
C ALA A 538 -50.73 -7.94 -34.97
N TYR A 539 -51.35 -9.03 -34.49
CA TYR A 539 -51.47 -9.30 -33.03
C TYR A 539 -51.11 -10.73 -32.68
N ILE A 540 -50.59 -10.91 -31.46
CA ILE A 540 -50.57 -12.18 -30.74
C ILE A 540 -51.83 -12.20 -29.86
N VAL A 541 -52.65 -13.21 -30.00
CA VAL A 541 -53.90 -13.36 -29.24
C VAL A 541 -53.73 -14.47 -28.23
N PHE A 542 -53.83 -14.17 -26.95
CA PHE A 542 -53.80 -15.12 -25.85
C PHE A 542 -55.23 -15.42 -25.42
N THR A 543 -55.61 -16.70 -25.43
CA THR A 543 -56.85 -17.20 -24.83
C THR A 543 -56.49 -17.88 -23.50
N VAL A 544 -56.93 -17.30 -22.38
CA VAL A 544 -56.54 -17.74 -21.02
C VAL A 544 -57.70 -18.43 -20.37
N GLU A 545 -57.47 -19.54 -19.67
CA GLU A 545 -58.50 -20.29 -18.93
C GLU A 545 -58.88 -19.58 -17.63
N ALA A 546 -59.45 -18.39 -17.76
CA ALA A 546 -59.95 -17.60 -16.63
C ALA A 546 -61.21 -16.82 -17.02
N LYS A 547 -61.98 -16.36 -16.02
CA LYS A 547 -63.24 -15.62 -16.24
C LYS A 547 -62.97 -14.26 -16.89
N PRO A 548 -63.78 -13.82 -17.87
CA PRO A 548 -63.71 -12.46 -18.41
C PRO A 548 -63.76 -11.40 -17.30
N GLY A 549 -62.99 -10.32 -17.51
CA GLY A 549 -62.86 -9.21 -16.53
C GLY A 549 -61.83 -9.41 -15.47
N LYS A 550 -61.18 -10.58 -15.33
CA LYS A 550 -60.04 -10.77 -14.45
C LYS A 550 -58.77 -10.21 -15.05
N ILE A 551 -57.88 -9.77 -14.16
CA ILE A 551 -56.54 -9.34 -14.52
C ILE A 551 -55.64 -10.56 -14.60
N VAL A 552 -54.83 -10.61 -15.63
CA VAL A 552 -53.87 -11.68 -15.90
C VAL A 552 -52.48 -11.08 -15.99
N ASN A 553 -51.54 -11.69 -15.30
CA ASN A 553 -50.13 -11.27 -15.25
C ASN A 553 -49.29 -12.22 -16.09
N PHE A 554 -48.47 -11.66 -16.97
CA PHE A 554 -47.57 -12.40 -17.83
C PHE A 554 -46.13 -12.27 -17.28
N TYR A 555 -45.43 -13.39 -17.24
CA TYR A 555 -44.04 -13.49 -16.75
C TYR A 555 -43.18 -14.23 -17.78
N VAL A 556 -41.92 -13.86 -17.89
CA VAL A 556 -40.89 -14.53 -18.67
C VAL A 556 -39.78 -14.95 -17.72
N ASP A 557 -39.48 -16.23 -17.60
CA ASP A 557 -38.49 -16.79 -16.68
C ASP A 557 -38.66 -16.28 -15.22
N ASP A 558 -39.93 -16.20 -14.76
CA ASP A 558 -40.36 -15.67 -13.45
C ASP A 558 -40.20 -14.15 -13.28
N GLU A 559 -39.76 -13.41 -14.30
CA GLU A 559 -39.79 -11.94 -14.29
C GLU A 559 -41.11 -11.41 -14.83
N TYR A 560 -41.70 -10.43 -14.13
CA TYR A 560 -42.94 -9.78 -14.54
C TYR A 560 -42.77 -9.02 -15.85
N LEU A 561 -43.64 -9.34 -16.84
CA LEU A 561 -43.61 -8.68 -18.13
C LEU A 561 -44.70 -7.60 -18.25
N PHE A 562 -45.98 -7.97 -18.07
CA PHE A 562 -47.11 -7.06 -18.09
C PHE A 562 -48.39 -7.69 -17.51
N SER A 563 -49.37 -6.83 -17.20
CA SER A 563 -50.72 -7.25 -16.81
C SER A 563 -51.74 -6.75 -17.82
N ALA A 564 -52.79 -7.56 -18.05
CA ALA A 564 -53.88 -7.16 -18.89
C ALA A 564 -55.22 -7.70 -18.36
N THR A 565 -56.30 -7.01 -18.65
CA THR A 565 -57.68 -7.46 -18.30
C THR A 565 -58.24 -8.35 -19.41
N LEU A 566 -58.75 -9.53 -19.05
CA LEU A 566 -59.39 -10.46 -20.00
C LEU A 566 -60.66 -9.87 -20.60
N GLY A 567 -60.68 -9.81 -21.92
CA GLY A 567 -61.88 -9.40 -22.68
C GLY A 567 -63.05 -10.36 -22.55
N LYS A 568 -64.18 -10.03 -23.17
CA LYS A 568 -65.43 -10.84 -23.09
C LYS A 568 -65.26 -12.28 -23.54
N ASN A 569 -64.28 -12.57 -24.40
CA ASN A 569 -63.98 -13.92 -24.90
C ASN A 569 -62.80 -14.59 -24.20
N SER A 570 -62.42 -14.13 -22.99
CA SER A 570 -61.20 -14.56 -22.27
C SER A 570 -59.93 -14.38 -23.07
N GLN A 571 -59.87 -13.32 -23.89
CA GLN A 571 -58.76 -13.08 -24.80
C GLN A 571 -58.04 -11.75 -24.47
N ILE A 572 -56.69 -11.75 -24.70
CA ILE A 572 -55.83 -10.60 -24.66
C ILE A 572 -55.12 -10.50 -26.00
N LYS A 573 -55.03 -9.30 -26.57
CA LYS A 573 -54.35 -9.05 -27.85
C LYS A 573 -53.15 -8.12 -27.59
N VAL A 574 -51.97 -8.58 -28.03
CA VAL A 574 -50.71 -7.82 -27.95
C VAL A 574 -50.22 -7.50 -29.35
N ALA A 575 -49.95 -6.25 -29.66
CA ALA A 575 -49.49 -5.81 -30.98
C ALA A 575 -48.07 -6.31 -31.23
N LYS A 576 -47.80 -7.01 -32.34
CA LYS A 576 -46.51 -7.59 -32.67
C LYS A 576 -45.39 -6.54 -32.86
N ASP A 577 -45.75 -5.38 -33.41
CA ASP A 577 -44.78 -4.30 -33.72
C ASP A 577 -44.34 -3.49 -32.50
N SER A 578 -45.01 -3.68 -31.37
CA SER A 578 -44.60 -3.05 -30.11
C SER A 578 -43.35 -3.71 -29.52
N GLU A 579 -42.56 -2.97 -28.74
CA GLU A 579 -41.41 -3.54 -28.03
C GLU A 579 -41.84 -4.73 -27.16
N MET A 580 -42.93 -4.57 -26.39
CA MET A 580 -43.55 -5.61 -25.60
C MET A 580 -43.98 -6.81 -26.44
N GLY A 581 -44.56 -6.58 -27.65
CA GLY A 581 -44.96 -7.64 -28.55
C GLY A 581 -43.80 -8.49 -29.07
N LYS A 582 -42.67 -7.85 -29.35
CA LYS A 582 -41.42 -8.52 -29.73
C LYS A 582 -40.88 -9.40 -28.62
N GLU A 583 -40.96 -8.93 -27.37
CA GLU A 583 -40.50 -9.66 -26.20
C GLU A 583 -41.41 -10.86 -25.89
N VAL A 584 -42.72 -10.63 -25.94
CA VAL A 584 -43.73 -11.69 -25.83
C VAL A 584 -43.52 -12.75 -26.90
N LEU A 585 -43.27 -12.38 -28.14
CA LEU A 585 -43.04 -13.34 -29.25
C LEU A 585 -41.80 -14.21 -29.00
N ARG A 586 -40.71 -13.60 -28.52
CA ARG A 586 -39.49 -14.32 -28.14
C ARG A 586 -39.75 -15.31 -26.99
N ALA A 587 -40.53 -14.88 -25.99
CA ALA A 587 -40.86 -15.71 -24.85
C ALA A 587 -41.77 -16.88 -25.21
N VAL A 588 -42.74 -16.70 -26.11
CA VAL A 588 -43.61 -17.74 -26.63
C VAL A 588 -42.81 -18.78 -27.45
N ILE A 589 -41.94 -18.33 -28.36
CA ILE A 589 -41.08 -19.22 -29.17
C ILE A 589 -40.12 -20.03 -28.29
N GLY A 590 -39.62 -19.43 -27.19
CA GLY A 590 -38.72 -20.08 -26.25
C GLY A 590 -39.40 -20.91 -25.16
N ASP A 591 -40.72 -21.02 -25.13
CA ASP A 591 -41.54 -21.71 -24.10
C ASP A 591 -41.24 -21.21 -22.68
N ARG A 592 -41.00 -19.90 -22.56
CA ARG A 592 -40.60 -19.22 -21.29
C ARG A 592 -41.71 -18.35 -20.71
N LEU A 593 -42.86 -18.26 -21.41
CA LEU A 593 -43.97 -17.42 -20.98
C LEU A 593 -44.83 -18.17 -19.96
N LYS A 594 -45.07 -17.57 -18.80
CA LYS A 594 -45.99 -18.06 -17.78
C LYS A 594 -47.10 -17.04 -17.54
N VAL A 595 -48.32 -17.53 -17.28
CA VAL A 595 -49.49 -16.69 -17.06
C VAL A 595 -50.12 -16.99 -15.72
N PHE A 596 -50.41 -15.97 -14.96
CA PHE A 596 -50.99 -16.07 -13.61
C PHE A 596 -52.22 -15.17 -13.48
N VAL A 597 -53.22 -15.61 -12.66
CA VAL A 597 -54.48 -14.90 -12.39
C VAL A 597 -54.66 -14.64 -10.91
#